data_45e8d4d93ef290169950d3c9273e389c
#
_entry.id   45e8d4d93ef290169950d3c9273e389c
#
_cell.length_a   1.000
_cell.length_b   1.000
_cell.length_c   1.000
_cell.angle_alpha   90.00
_cell.angle_beta   90.00
_cell.angle_gamma   90.00
#
_symmetry.space_group_name_H-M   'P 1'
#
loop_
_entity.id
_entity.type
_entity.pdbx_description
1 polymer ?
#
loop_
_entity_poly.entity_id
_entity_poly.type
_entity_poly.pdbx_seq_one_letter_code
_entity_poly.pdbx_strand_id
1 'polypeptide(L)'
;MKSVGMVDLSQPKLPPQNLEAEQSVLGAILLDNAAMPKAMELLVEEDFYRTAHKKVFQAMLELSDTGEVIDQITLTERLKSRGELEAIGGAAFLAELVQIVPSSANIRYHCKIVRDKAVARQLISTSTEVLTRGYEGTASIDDLLDFAERSVFSIAQGKLERSFSPISQVIKESLDVIDKLSKRKEHVTGVPTGYYDLDDITAGLQPSDLVVVAGRPSMGKTSLALGFATHAAIHANTVVGIFSLEMSKPQIVLRMLASEARVDSHALRTGKLQKEDWWRLAEAAGRLELAPIYIDDTGGITVQQMRGKARRLKAEKGLDLLIVDYLQLMQGRSDSESRQQEISDISRSLKALAKELNVPVVALSQLSRAVEARKPPIPMLADLRESGAIEQDADVVMFIYREDVYDQNSERKGIADIIVSKHRNGPIGKKELFFQDRFAKFESLDLRES
;
A
#
# COMPACT_ATOMS: atom_id res chain seq x y z
N MET A 1 -1.34 -3.28 -37.85
CA MET A 1 -0.17 -2.73 -37.15
C MET A 1 0.38 -1.58 -37.96
N LYS A 2 0.14 -0.32 -37.54
CA LYS A 2 0.76 0.84 -38.17
C LYS A 2 2.20 0.91 -37.66
N SER A 3 3.18 0.92 -38.60
CA SER A 3 4.60 1.09 -38.28
C SER A 3 4.79 2.38 -37.49
N VAL A 4 5.23 2.27 -36.26
CA VAL A 4 5.71 3.41 -35.48
C VAL A 4 7.02 3.83 -36.17
N GLY A 5 6.99 4.96 -36.89
CA GLY A 5 8.18 5.53 -37.52
C GLY A 5 9.24 5.77 -36.43
N MET A 6 10.47 5.33 -36.69
CA MET A 6 11.63 5.66 -35.87
C MET A 6 11.69 7.18 -35.69
N VAL A 7 11.59 7.63 -34.45
CA VAL A 7 11.73 9.05 -34.09
C VAL A 7 13.18 9.43 -34.31
N ASP A 8 13.45 10.28 -35.30
CA ASP A 8 14.75 10.86 -35.53
C ASP A 8 15.10 11.79 -34.35
N LEU A 9 16.04 11.34 -33.51
CA LEU A 9 16.53 12.06 -32.33
C LEU A 9 17.58 13.11 -32.64
N SER A 10 17.99 13.26 -33.92
CA SER A 10 19.05 14.16 -34.34
C SER A 10 18.64 15.65 -34.44
N GLN A 11 17.35 15.98 -34.39
CA GLN A 11 16.88 17.37 -34.40
C GLN A 11 16.44 17.81 -33.01
N PRO A 12 16.85 19.00 -32.53
CA PRO A 12 16.40 19.54 -31.25
C PRO A 12 14.88 19.80 -31.33
N LYS A 13 14.08 18.94 -30.70
CA LYS A 13 12.64 19.15 -30.59
C LYS A 13 12.35 20.08 -29.42
N LEU A 14 11.49 21.06 -29.64
CA LEU A 14 10.98 21.89 -28.54
C LEU A 14 10.24 21.00 -27.54
N PRO A 15 10.49 21.17 -26.24
CA PRO A 15 9.75 20.44 -25.21
C PRO A 15 8.24 20.65 -25.33
N PRO A 16 7.43 19.65 -24.96
CA PRO A 16 5.97 19.76 -25.00
C PRO A 16 5.48 21.00 -24.25
N GLN A 17 4.78 21.90 -24.94
CA GLN A 17 4.29 23.17 -24.40
C GLN A 17 3.00 23.59 -25.10
N ASN A 18 2.25 24.47 -24.45
CA ASN A 18 1.13 25.20 -25.05
C ASN A 18 1.02 26.57 -24.41
N LEU A 19 1.71 27.56 -25.01
CA LEU A 19 1.80 28.91 -24.46
C LEU A 19 0.45 29.62 -24.44
N GLU A 20 -0.44 29.36 -25.39
CA GLU A 20 -1.78 29.93 -25.42
C GLU A 20 -2.63 29.44 -24.24
N ALA A 21 -2.51 28.16 -23.88
CA ALA A 21 -3.20 27.63 -22.69
C ALA A 21 -2.63 28.21 -21.40
N GLU A 22 -1.29 28.38 -21.30
CA GLU A 22 -0.65 29.03 -20.15
C GLU A 22 -1.13 30.47 -19.98
N GLN A 23 -1.14 31.27 -21.06
CA GLN A 23 -1.65 32.65 -21.05
C GLN A 23 -3.13 32.68 -20.70
N SER A 24 -3.91 31.74 -21.22
CA SER A 24 -5.34 31.64 -20.92
C SER A 24 -5.61 31.34 -19.44
N VAL A 25 -4.77 30.53 -18.78
CA VAL A 25 -4.89 30.29 -17.34
C VAL A 25 -4.60 31.58 -16.55
N LEU A 26 -3.49 32.26 -16.83
CA LEU A 26 -3.10 33.46 -16.13
C LEU A 26 -4.08 34.64 -16.36
N GLY A 27 -4.52 34.82 -17.59
CA GLY A 27 -5.51 35.84 -17.96
C GLY A 27 -6.87 35.56 -17.31
N ALA A 28 -7.31 34.31 -17.25
CA ALA A 28 -8.56 33.96 -16.59
C ALA A 28 -8.57 34.26 -15.08
N ILE A 29 -7.43 34.08 -14.39
CA ILE A 29 -7.27 34.45 -12.97
C ILE A 29 -7.34 35.95 -12.76
N LEU A 30 -6.71 36.74 -13.66
CA LEU A 30 -6.76 38.19 -13.62
C LEU A 30 -8.15 38.77 -13.89
N LEU A 31 -8.96 38.08 -14.72
CA LEU A 31 -10.34 38.43 -15.01
C LEU A 31 -11.30 38.14 -13.88
N ASP A 32 -11.08 37.01 -13.20
CA ASP A 32 -11.97 36.46 -12.18
C ASP A 32 -11.17 35.69 -11.12
N ASN A 33 -11.06 36.28 -9.93
CA ASN A 33 -10.33 35.66 -8.83
C ASN A 33 -10.89 34.31 -8.39
N ALA A 34 -12.17 33.98 -8.68
CA ALA A 34 -12.76 32.67 -8.42
C ALA A 34 -12.15 31.56 -9.31
N ALA A 35 -11.35 31.92 -10.31
CA ALA A 35 -10.57 30.97 -11.13
C ALA A 35 -9.30 30.48 -10.40
N MET A 36 -8.74 31.26 -9.47
CA MET A 36 -7.49 30.91 -8.77
C MET A 36 -7.57 29.59 -8.00
N PRO A 37 -8.57 29.34 -7.12
CA PRO A 37 -8.68 28.05 -6.43
C PRO A 37 -8.77 26.86 -7.39
N LYS A 38 -9.47 27.03 -8.53
CA LYS A 38 -9.59 25.97 -9.55
C LYS A 38 -8.27 25.68 -10.25
N ALA A 39 -7.43 26.70 -10.45
CA ALA A 39 -6.09 26.55 -11.00
C ALA A 39 -5.15 25.86 -10.02
N MET A 40 -5.18 26.25 -8.72
CA MET A 40 -4.37 25.65 -7.65
C MET A 40 -4.66 24.16 -7.43
N GLU A 41 -5.90 23.70 -7.68
CA GLU A 41 -6.26 22.27 -7.64
C GLU A 41 -5.49 21.44 -8.67
N LEU A 42 -5.13 22.03 -9.81
CA LEU A 42 -4.64 21.31 -10.98
C LEU A 42 -3.18 21.59 -11.32
N LEU A 43 -2.68 22.79 -11.00
CA LEU A 43 -1.38 23.29 -11.43
C LEU A 43 -0.51 23.74 -10.26
N VAL A 44 0.80 23.62 -10.47
CA VAL A 44 1.86 24.26 -9.70
C VAL A 44 2.68 25.14 -10.62
N GLU A 45 3.53 25.99 -10.06
CA GLU A 45 4.38 26.90 -10.83
C GLU A 45 5.28 26.20 -11.84
N GLU A 46 5.80 25.01 -11.50
CA GLU A 46 6.66 24.20 -12.35
C GLU A 46 5.95 23.64 -13.59
N ASP A 47 4.63 23.60 -13.60
CA ASP A 47 3.83 23.09 -14.72
C ASP A 47 3.86 24.05 -15.92
N PHE A 48 4.18 25.33 -15.70
CA PHE A 48 4.33 26.29 -16.80
C PHE A 48 5.69 26.12 -17.49
N TYR A 49 5.70 26.24 -18.80
CA TYR A 49 6.92 26.12 -19.58
C TYR A 49 7.73 27.42 -19.59
N ARG A 50 7.04 28.57 -19.88
CA ARG A 50 7.70 29.87 -19.97
C ARG A 50 8.04 30.40 -18.57
N THR A 51 9.30 30.77 -18.35
CA THR A 51 9.76 31.30 -17.07
C THR A 51 8.96 32.54 -16.61
N ALA A 52 8.55 33.39 -17.55
CA ALA A 52 7.69 34.57 -17.23
C ALA A 52 6.33 34.10 -16.67
N HIS A 53 5.71 33.06 -17.24
CA HIS A 53 4.44 32.52 -16.77
C HIS A 53 4.57 31.87 -15.38
N LYS A 54 5.69 31.16 -15.10
CA LYS A 54 5.99 30.61 -13.77
C LYS A 54 6.01 31.71 -12.72
N LYS A 55 6.78 32.79 -12.98
CA LYS A 55 6.91 33.92 -12.05
C LYS A 55 5.58 34.61 -11.81
N VAL A 56 4.79 34.81 -12.85
CA VAL A 56 3.45 35.42 -12.73
C VAL A 56 2.55 34.52 -11.87
N PHE A 57 2.50 33.19 -12.15
CA PHE A 57 1.66 32.28 -11.38
C PHE A 57 2.11 32.19 -9.91
N GLN A 58 3.41 32.18 -9.64
CA GLN A 58 3.97 32.19 -8.29
C GLN A 58 3.58 33.46 -7.52
N ALA A 59 3.64 34.63 -8.15
CA ALA A 59 3.18 35.87 -7.53
C ALA A 59 1.66 35.87 -7.27
N MET A 60 0.87 35.26 -8.15
CA MET A 60 -0.57 35.05 -7.93
C MET A 60 -0.86 34.13 -6.74
N LEU A 61 -0.06 33.03 -6.57
CA LEU A 61 -0.15 32.13 -5.40
C LEU A 61 0.09 32.93 -4.10
N GLU A 62 1.14 33.72 -4.05
CA GLU A 62 1.47 34.54 -2.86
C GLU A 62 0.36 35.54 -2.50
N LEU A 63 -0.23 36.22 -3.50
CA LEU A 63 -1.37 37.11 -3.27
C LEU A 63 -2.58 36.35 -2.75
N SER A 64 -2.85 35.19 -3.29
CA SER A 64 -3.93 34.30 -2.83
C SER A 64 -3.72 33.85 -1.38
N ASP A 65 -2.50 33.47 -1.00
CA ASP A 65 -2.14 33.03 0.34
C ASP A 65 -2.27 34.14 1.39
N THR A 66 -2.00 35.37 1.00
CA THR A 66 -2.20 36.57 1.87
C THR A 66 -3.64 37.05 1.88
N GLY A 67 -4.53 36.47 1.08
CA GLY A 67 -5.93 36.90 0.95
C GLY A 67 -6.11 38.23 0.21
N GLU A 68 -5.10 38.66 -0.54
CA GLU A 68 -5.14 39.88 -1.35
C GLU A 68 -5.84 39.60 -2.69
N VAL A 69 -6.52 40.60 -3.23
CA VAL A 69 -7.15 40.54 -4.55
C VAL A 69 -6.07 40.40 -5.63
N ILE A 70 -6.26 39.47 -6.55
CA ILE A 70 -5.37 39.27 -7.71
C ILE A 70 -5.90 40.09 -8.87
N ASP A 71 -5.33 41.28 -9.07
CA ASP A 71 -5.58 42.11 -10.23
C ASP A 71 -4.27 42.61 -10.84
N GLN A 72 -4.37 43.37 -11.93
CA GLN A 72 -3.19 43.87 -12.63
C GLN A 72 -2.31 44.79 -11.76
N ILE A 73 -2.92 45.57 -10.82
CA ILE A 73 -2.20 46.54 -9.98
C ILE A 73 -1.45 45.77 -8.87
N THR A 74 -2.15 44.95 -8.10
CA THR A 74 -1.57 44.17 -6.99
C THR A 74 -0.49 43.22 -7.48
N LEU A 75 -0.70 42.57 -8.62
CA LEU A 75 0.28 41.68 -9.24
C LEU A 75 1.52 42.44 -9.74
N THR A 76 1.34 43.65 -10.32
CA THR A 76 2.46 44.50 -10.74
C THR A 76 3.31 44.91 -9.55
N GLU A 77 2.71 45.36 -8.44
CA GLU A 77 3.43 45.76 -7.24
C GLU A 77 4.14 44.54 -6.57
N ARG A 78 3.50 43.37 -6.55
CA ARG A 78 4.12 42.16 -6.04
C ARG A 78 5.35 41.75 -6.87
N LEU A 79 5.25 41.71 -8.18
CA LEU A 79 6.37 41.42 -9.08
C LEU A 79 7.48 42.46 -9.03
N LYS A 80 7.13 43.75 -8.84
CA LYS A 80 8.09 44.85 -8.65
C LYS A 80 8.85 44.71 -7.33
N SER A 81 8.18 44.39 -6.24
CA SER A 81 8.82 44.17 -4.93
C SER A 81 9.81 42.98 -4.96
N ARG A 82 9.57 41.99 -5.82
CA ARG A 82 10.47 40.88 -6.08
C ARG A 82 11.58 41.17 -7.08
N GLY A 83 11.57 42.33 -7.71
CA GLY A 83 12.54 42.71 -8.76
C GLY A 83 12.36 41.89 -10.06
N GLU A 84 11.17 41.29 -10.30
CA GLU A 84 10.92 40.36 -11.41
C GLU A 84 10.07 40.98 -12.53
N LEU A 85 9.51 42.17 -12.32
CA LEU A 85 8.59 42.81 -13.28
C LEU A 85 9.19 42.97 -14.67
N GLU A 86 10.42 43.47 -14.76
CA GLU A 86 11.09 43.67 -16.05
C GLU A 86 11.42 42.35 -16.74
N ALA A 87 11.77 41.33 -15.98
CA ALA A 87 12.13 40.01 -16.50
C ALA A 87 10.92 39.26 -17.13
N ILE A 88 9.69 39.60 -16.78
CA ILE A 88 8.48 39.02 -17.38
C ILE A 88 7.99 39.79 -18.62
N GLY A 89 8.49 41.00 -18.88
CA GLY A 89 8.05 41.90 -19.97
C GLY A 89 7.26 43.13 -19.49
N GLY A 90 7.39 43.48 -18.20
CA GLY A 90 6.78 44.65 -17.62
C GLY A 90 5.27 44.61 -17.44
N ALA A 91 4.67 45.70 -17.04
CA ALA A 91 3.20 45.81 -16.88
C ALA A 91 2.42 45.63 -18.20
N ALA A 92 3.06 45.84 -19.36
CA ALA A 92 2.46 45.64 -20.66
C ALA A 92 2.09 44.16 -20.90
N PHE A 93 2.95 43.24 -20.47
CA PHE A 93 2.68 41.80 -20.58
C PHE A 93 1.47 41.37 -19.72
N LEU A 94 1.31 41.93 -18.53
CA LEU A 94 0.14 41.67 -17.68
C LEU A 94 -1.16 42.18 -18.31
N ALA A 95 -1.11 43.34 -18.97
CA ALA A 95 -2.25 43.89 -19.71
C ALA A 95 -2.62 43.01 -20.91
N GLU A 96 -1.62 42.46 -21.63
CA GLU A 96 -1.84 41.55 -22.74
C GLU A 96 -2.53 40.24 -22.29
N LEU A 97 -2.14 39.66 -21.13
CA LEU A 97 -2.76 38.45 -20.60
C LEU A 97 -4.28 38.62 -20.36
N VAL A 98 -4.72 39.79 -19.92
CA VAL A 98 -6.15 40.05 -19.70
C VAL A 98 -6.90 40.18 -21.02
N GLN A 99 -6.27 40.70 -22.08
CA GLN A 99 -6.92 40.89 -23.38
C GLN A 99 -7.09 39.58 -24.17
N ILE A 100 -6.22 38.60 -23.93
CA ILE A 100 -6.24 37.30 -24.67
C ILE A 100 -7.45 36.46 -24.28
N VAL A 101 -7.98 36.62 -23.07
CA VAL A 101 -9.02 35.69 -22.53
C VAL A 101 -10.38 36.37 -22.48
N PRO A 102 -11.38 35.90 -23.24
CA PRO A 102 -12.72 36.48 -23.22
C PRO A 102 -13.56 36.05 -22.00
N SER A 103 -13.19 34.95 -21.30
CA SER A 103 -13.97 34.41 -20.18
C SER A 103 -13.14 33.43 -19.33
N SER A 104 -13.36 33.42 -18.00
CA SER A 104 -12.79 32.45 -17.06
C SER A 104 -13.47 31.07 -17.07
N ALA A 105 -14.57 30.89 -17.81
CA ALA A 105 -15.43 29.71 -17.76
C ALA A 105 -14.69 28.39 -18.05
N ASN A 106 -13.68 28.42 -18.93
CA ASN A 106 -12.96 27.23 -19.40
C ASN A 106 -11.64 26.97 -18.64
N ILE A 107 -11.42 27.63 -17.49
CA ILE A 107 -10.15 27.54 -16.76
C ILE A 107 -9.69 26.09 -16.52
N ARG A 108 -10.58 25.20 -16.07
CA ARG A 108 -10.23 23.78 -15.81
C ARG A 108 -9.71 23.05 -17.06
N TYR A 109 -10.26 23.37 -18.21
CA TYR A 109 -9.82 22.78 -19.48
C TYR A 109 -8.42 23.24 -19.88
N HIS A 110 -8.16 24.56 -19.74
CA HIS A 110 -6.84 25.13 -20.02
C HIS A 110 -5.80 24.62 -19.04
N CYS A 111 -6.12 24.55 -17.73
CA CYS A 111 -5.24 23.93 -16.72
C CYS A 111 -4.87 22.47 -17.07
N LYS A 112 -5.84 21.70 -17.53
CA LYS A 112 -5.58 20.32 -17.95
C LYS A 112 -4.59 20.25 -19.12
N ILE A 113 -4.71 21.13 -20.11
CA ILE A 113 -3.76 21.18 -21.24
C ILE A 113 -2.35 21.51 -20.74
N VAL A 114 -2.20 22.52 -19.87
CA VAL A 114 -0.91 22.90 -19.28
C VAL A 114 -0.32 21.71 -18.50
N ARG A 115 -1.13 21.05 -17.66
CA ARG A 115 -0.72 19.91 -16.87
C ARG A 115 -0.28 18.71 -17.74
N ASP A 116 -1.03 18.39 -18.79
CA ASP A 116 -0.69 17.28 -19.68
C ASP A 116 0.66 17.54 -20.39
N LYS A 117 0.96 18.79 -20.78
CA LYS A 117 2.25 19.18 -21.33
C LYS A 117 3.37 19.14 -20.30
N ALA A 118 3.10 19.52 -19.06
CA ALA A 118 4.06 19.43 -17.96
C ALA A 118 4.43 17.97 -17.65
N VAL A 119 3.44 17.08 -17.55
CA VAL A 119 3.66 15.64 -17.36
C VAL A 119 4.52 15.05 -18.49
N ALA A 120 4.24 15.45 -19.75
CA ALA A 120 5.06 15.01 -20.88
C ALA A 120 6.53 15.48 -20.76
N ARG A 121 6.78 16.72 -20.30
CA ARG A 121 8.14 17.22 -20.03
C ARG A 121 8.82 16.46 -18.90
N GLN A 122 8.10 16.18 -17.80
CA GLN A 122 8.63 15.39 -16.69
C GLN A 122 9.02 13.98 -17.14
N LEU A 123 8.19 13.33 -17.96
CA LEU A 123 8.53 12.01 -18.52
C LEU A 123 9.78 12.06 -19.40
N ILE A 124 9.92 13.07 -20.26
CA ILE A 124 11.10 13.26 -21.10
C ILE A 124 12.35 13.47 -20.23
N SER A 125 12.27 14.36 -19.23
CA SER A 125 13.38 14.64 -18.31
C SER A 125 13.81 13.38 -17.54
N THR A 126 12.86 12.65 -16.98
CA THR A 126 13.12 11.39 -16.26
C THR A 126 13.74 10.34 -17.18
N SER A 127 13.20 10.20 -18.41
CA SER A 127 13.76 9.24 -19.36
C SER A 127 15.20 9.59 -19.77
N THR A 128 15.50 10.88 -19.89
CA THR A 128 16.87 11.37 -20.17
C THR A 128 17.80 11.08 -18.99
N GLU A 129 17.32 11.27 -17.75
CA GLU A 129 18.12 10.96 -16.56
C GLU A 129 18.39 9.46 -16.42
N VAL A 130 17.39 8.61 -16.66
CA VAL A 130 17.58 7.15 -16.69
C VAL A 130 18.59 6.74 -17.75
N LEU A 131 18.50 7.33 -18.94
CA LEU A 131 19.44 7.08 -20.03
C LEU A 131 20.85 7.50 -19.66
N THR A 132 21.03 8.68 -19.07
CA THR A 132 22.35 9.19 -18.64
C THR A 132 22.98 8.27 -17.60
N ARG A 133 22.25 7.90 -16.57
CA ARG A 133 22.72 6.97 -15.52
C ARG A 133 23.08 5.59 -16.09
N GLY A 134 22.32 5.13 -17.09
CA GLY A 134 22.60 3.87 -17.77
C GLY A 134 23.92 3.90 -18.54
N TYR A 135 24.25 5.03 -19.18
CA TYR A 135 25.54 5.20 -19.88
C TYR A 135 26.72 5.41 -18.93
N GLU A 136 26.51 6.06 -17.79
CA GLU A 136 27.57 6.26 -16.78
C GLU A 136 28.05 4.94 -16.16
N GLY A 137 27.19 3.92 -16.10
CA GLY A 137 27.53 2.57 -15.63
C GLY A 137 28.00 2.50 -14.16
N THR A 138 27.74 3.53 -13.35
CA THR A 138 28.22 3.65 -11.97
C THR A 138 27.28 2.96 -10.96
N ALA A 139 26.01 2.79 -11.32
CA ALA A 139 24.99 2.15 -10.48
C ALA A 139 24.79 0.67 -10.87
N SER A 140 24.36 -0.17 -9.93
CA SER A 140 23.92 -1.52 -10.25
C SER A 140 22.69 -1.49 -11.15
N ILE A 141 22.44 -2.56 -11.92
CA ILE A 141 21.25 -2.66 -12.77
C ILE A 141 19.96 -2.57 -11.92
N ASP A 142 19.98 -3.16 -10.74
CA ASP A 142 18.83 -3.14 -9.82
C ASP A 142 18.55 -1.71 -9.33
N ASP A 143 19.59 -0.94 -8.97
CA ASP A 143 19.44 0.47 -8.56
C ASP A 143 18.92 1.34 -9.70
N LEU A 144 19.36 1.09 -10.93
CA LEU A 144 18.88 1.82 -12.10
C LEU A 144 17.41 1.52 -12.40
N LEU A 145 17.00 0.27 -12.31
CA LEU A 145 15.61 -0.15 -12.48
C LEU A 145 14.71 0.44 -11.39
N ASP A 146 15.14 0.40 -10.13
CA ASP A 146 14.43 0.99 -8.99
C ASP A 146 14.28 2.50 -9.13
N PHE A 147 15.32 3.18 -9.62
CA PHE A 147 15.25 4.62 -9.89
C PHE A 147 14.25 4.93 -11.01
N ALA A 148 14.29 4.19 -12.12
CA ALA A 148 13.38 4.39 -13.25
C ALA A 148 11.91 4.16 -12.83
N GLU A 149 11.64 3.07 -12.10
CA GLU A 149 10.30 2.74 -11.60
C GLU A 149 9.77 3.83 -10.66
N ARG A 150 10.56 4.23 -9.66
CA ARG A 150 10.17 5.29 -8.71
C ARG A 150 9.87 6.60 -9.40
N SER A 151 10.72 7.00 -10.34
CA SER A 151 10.60 8.30 -11.02
C SER A 151 9.38 8.35 -11.94
N VAL A 152 9.12 7.30 -12.72
CA VAL A 152 7.93 7.21 -13.57
C VAL A 152 6.65 7.15 -12.70
N PHE A 153 6.70 6.41 -11.62
CA PHE A 153 5.57 6.26 -10.71
C PHE A 153 5.21 7.57 -9.99
N SER A 154 6.21 8.35 -9.55
CA SER A 154 5.97 9.66 -8.92
C SER A 154 5.24 10.62 -9.86
N ILE A 155 5.54 10.57 -11.16
CA ILE A 155 4.84 11.36 -12.19
C ILE A 155 3.37 10.89 -12.31
N ALA A 156 3.13 9.57 -12.28
CA ALA A 156 1.79 9.01 -12.35
C ALA A 156 0.95 9.34 -11.10
N GLN A 157 1.53 9.25 -9.91
CA GLN A 157 0.86 9.62 -8.65
C GLN A 157 0.58 11.12 -8.54
N GLY A 158 1.48 11.98 -8.95
CA GLY A 158 1.27 13.44 -8.93
C GLY A 158 0.05 13.89 -9.74
N LYS A 159 -0.52 13.00 -10.56
CA LYS A 159 -1.80 13.18 -11.26
C LYS A 159 -3.02 12.87 -10.39
N LEU A 160 -2.88 12.10 -9.30
CA LEU A 160 -3.98 11.56 -8.49
C LEU A 160 -4.15 12.20 -7.10
N GLU A 161 -3.11 12.83 -6.53
CA GLU A 161 -3.10 13.15 -5.08
C GLU A 161 -3.55 14.58 -4.70
N ARG A 162 -4.06 15.40 -5.60
CA ARG A 162 -4.18 16.86 -5.36
C ARG A 162 -5.58 17.41 -5.10
N SER A 163 -6.61 16.62 -4.89
CA SER A 163 -7.92 17.19 -4.57
C SER A 163 -8.61 16.55 -3.39
N PHE A 164 -9.12 17.40 -2.47
CA PHE A 164 -10.15 16.98 -1.54
C PHE A 164 -11.37 16.51 -2.31
N SER A 165 -11.87 15.31 -2.00
CA SER A 165 -13.12 14.82 -2.57
C SER A 165 -14.29 15.44 -1.81
N PRO A 166 -15.29 16.02 -2.48
CA PRO A 166 -16.49 16.50 -1.80
C PRO A 166 -17.17 15.35 -1.08
N ILE A 167 -17.58 15.57 0.17
CA ILE A 167 -18.26 14.54 0.98
C ILE A 167 -19.51 13.99 0.27
N SER A 168 -20.19 14.81 -0.53
CA SER A 168 -21.35 14.40 -1.31
C SER A 168 -21.08 13.29 -2.32
N GLN A 169 -19.86 13.25 -2.90
CA GLN A 169 -19.43 12.15 -3.78
C GLN A 169 -19.13 10.90 -2.97
N VAL A 170 -18.38 11.04 -1.87
CA VAL A 170 -18.01 9.93 -0.99
C VAL A 170 -19.24 9.28 -0.36
N ILE A 171 -20.26 10.07 0.04
CA ILE A 171 -21.53 9.56 0.58
C ILE A 171 -22.21 8.63 -0.45
N LYS A 172 -22.30 9.03 -1.72
CA LYS A 172 -22.93 8.18 -2.75
C LYS A 172 -22.22 6.84 -2.87
N GLU A 173 -20.89 6.87 -2.99
CA GLU A 173 -20.07 5.66 -3.06
C GLU A 173 -20.25 4.78 -1.80
N SER A 174 -20.30 5.41 -0.62
CA SER A 174 -20.51 4.70 0.65
C SER A 174 -21.89 4.06 0.75
N LEU A 175 -22.95 4.75 0.30
CA LEU A 175 -24.30 4.21 0.28
C LEU A 175 -24.42 3.01 -0.68
N ASP A 176 -23.75 3.07 -1.84
CA ASP A 176 -23.70 1.94 -2.77
C ASP A 176 -23.00 0.72 -2.15
N VAL A 177 -21.94 0.95 -1.36
CA VAL A 177 -21.26 -0.11 -0.61
C VAL A 177 -22.19 -0.71 0.45
N ILE A 178 -22.88 0.14 1.24
CA ILE A 178 -23.82 -0.31 2.28
C ILE A 178 -24.97 -1.11 1.66
N ASP A 179 -25.53 -0.66 0.53
CA ASP A 179 -26.59 -1.38 -0.17
C ASP A 179 -26.13 -2.77 -0.65
N LYS A 180 -24.91 -2.85 -1.20
CA LYS A 180 -24.30 -4.12 -1.58
C LYS A 180 -24.08 -5.06 -0.39
N LEU A 181 -23.62 -4.53 0.75
CA LEU A 181 -23.40 -5.28 1.97
C LEU A 181 -24.71 -5.78 2.58
N SER A 182 -25.75 -4.94 2.59
CA SER A 182 -27.07 -5.32 3.14
C SER A 182 -27.76 -6.44 2.35
N LYS A 183 -27.44 -6.59 1.07
CA LYS A 183 -27.94 -7.66 0.19
C LYS A 183 -27.16 -8.96 0.30
N ARG A 184 -25.96 -8.94 0.88
CA ARG A 184 -25.18 -10.15 1.18
C ARG A 184 -25.76 -10.81 2.44
N LYS A 185 -26.00 -12.11 2.37
CA LYS A 185 -26.42 -12.92 3.52
C LYS A 185 -25.25 -13.31 4.43
N GLU A 186 -24.03 -13.03 4.02
CA GLU A 186 -22.81 -13.39 4.73
C GLU A 186 -22.41 -12.27 5.70
N HIS A 187 -22.13 -12.63 6.96
CA HIS A 187 -21.68 -11.69 8.00
C HIS A 187 -20.25 -11.19 7.77
N VAL A 188 -19.46 -11.84 6.89
CA VAL A 188 -18.07 -11.50 6.59
C VAL A 188 -18.03 -10.54 5.42
N THR A 189 -17.57 -9.31 5.66
CA THR A 189 -17.48 -8.24 4.64
C THR A 189 -16.10 -8.16 4.00
N GLY A 190 -15.07 -8.55 4.74
CA GLY A 190 -13.67 -8.64 4.28
C GLY A 190 -13.30 -10.02 3.75
N VAL A 191 -12.00 -10.28 3.62
CA VAL A 191 -11.47 -11.60 3.28
C VAL A 191 -11.68 -12.53 4.49
N PRO A 192 -12.39 -13.68 4.34
CA PRO A 192 -12.67 -14.58 5.43
C PRO A 192 -11.38 -15.22 5.98
N THR A 193 -11.26 -15.30 7.31
CA THR A 193 -10.12 -15.94 7.97
C THR A 193 -10.23 -17.46 7.97
N GLY A 194 -11.46 -17.99 7.87
CA GLY A 194 -11.75 -19.41 8.01
C GLY A 194 -12.01 -19.86 9.45
N TYR A 195 -12.02 -18.91 10.38
CA TYR A 195 -12.34 -19.15 11.80
C TYR A 195 -13.52 -18.29 12.18
N TYR A 196 -14.70 -18.91 12.35
CA TYR A 196 -15.96 -18.21 12.59
C TYR A 196 -15.88 -17.20 13.73
N ASP A 197 -15.27 -17.61 14.83
CA ASP A 197 -15.14 -16.73 15.99
C ASP A 197 -14.25 -15.50 15.76
N LEU A 198 -13.24 -15.60 14.89
CA LEU A 198 -12.43 -14.46 14.50
C LEU A 198 -13.18 -13.58 13.50
N ASP A 199 -13.88 -14.20 12.56
CA ASP A 199 -14.67 -13.48 11.56
C ASP A 199 -15.85 -12.73 12.23
N ASP A 200 -16.41 -13.23 13.32
CA ASP A 200 -17.41 -12.52 14.13
C ASP A 200 -16.87 -11.21 14.75
N ILE A 201 -15.60 -11.21 15.19
CA ILE A 201 -14.98 -10.00 15.77
C ILE A 201 -14.52 -9.04 14.67
N THR A 202 -13.93 -9.58 13.57
CA THR A 202 -13.25 -8.76 12.56
C THR A 202 -14.10 -8.44 11.35
N ALA A 203 -15.24 -9.15 11.18
CA ALA A 203 -16.01 -9.21 9.94
C ALA A 203 -15.13 -9.63 8.73
N GLY A 204 -14.08 -10.44 8.97
CA GLY A 204 -13.02 -10.78 8.04
C GLY A 204 -11.91 -9.72 7.94
N LEU A 205 -10.87 -10.00 7.16
CA LEU A 205 -9.74 -9.07 6.95
C LEU A 205 -10.17 -7.96 5.99
N GLN A 206 -10.23 -6.72 6.49
CA GLN A 206 -10.78 -5.59 5.73
C GLN A 206 -9.76 -5.00 4.75
N PRO A 207 -10.17 -4.58 3.54
CA PRO A 207 -9.29 -3.87 2.61
C PRO A 207 -8.65 -2.64 3.26
N SER A 208 -7.39 -2.37 2.89
CA SER A 208 -6.57 -1.26 3.42
C SER A 208 -6.14 -1.41 4.88
N ASP A 209 -6.50 -2.49 5.59
CA ASP A 209 -6.06 -2.71 6.95
C ASP A 209 -4.69 -3.38 7.04
N LEU A 210 -3.90 -2.93 8.02
CA LEU A 210 -2.71 -3.62 8.49
C LEU A 210 -3.08 -4.45 9.71
N VAL A 211 -3.07 -5.77 9.56
CA VAL A 211 -3.34 -6.75 10.60
C VAL A 211 -2.02 -7.34 11.08
N VAL A 212 -1.72 -7.19 12.36
CA VAL A 212 -0.49 -7.75 12.94
C VAL A 212 -0.84 -8.97 13.77
N VAL A 213 -0.24 -10.12 13.42
CA VAL A 213 -0.34 -11.36 14.19
C VAL A 213 0.98 -11.59 14.91
N ALA A 214 0.98 -11.45 16.23
CA ALA A 214 2.17 -11.52 17.03
C ALA A 214 2.16 -12.68 18.05
N GLY A 215 3.33 -13.23 18.34
CA GLY A 215 3.49 -14.30 19.31
C GLY A 215 4.96 -14.70 19.49
N ARG A 216 5.24 -15.42 20.56
CA ARG A 216 6.56 -16.03 20.78
C ARG A 216 6.83 -17.15 19.75
N PRO A 217 8.08 -17.57 19.54
CA PRO A 217 8.39 -18.75 18.73
C PRO A 217 7.55 -19.96 19.16
N SER A 218 7.22 -20.84 18.22
CA SER A 218 6.43 -22.05 18.42
C SER A 218 4.96 -21.88 18.81
N MET A 219 4.44 -20.64 18.90
CA MET A 219 3.01 -20.38 19.14
C MET A 219 2.11 -20.66 17.93
N GLY A 220 2.67 -20.81 16.73
CA GLY A 220 1.91 -21.15 15.53
C GLY A 220 1.57 -19.97 14.60
N LYS A 221 2.28 -18.83 14.70
CA LYS A 221 2.02 -17.63 13.86
C LYS A 221 1.89 -17.95 12.36
N THR A 222 2.92 -18.58 11.80
CA THR A 222 2.94 -18.98 10.40
C THR A 222 1.79 -19.93 10.07
N SER A 223 1.46 -20.88 10.96
CA SER A 223 0.35 -21.82 10.75
C SER A 223 -1.00 -21.11 10.71
N LEU A 224 -1.23 -20.11 11.56
CA LEU A 224 -2.46 -19.30 11.56
C LEU A 224 -2.59 -18.49 10.27
N ALA A 225 -1.51 -17.82 9.86
CA ALA A 225 -1.49 -17.04 8.63
C ALA A 225 -1.67 -17.90 7.38
N LEU A 226 -1.04 -19.09 7.33
CA LEU A 226 -1.26 -20.05 6.24
C LEU A 226 -2.68 -20.62 6.25
N GLY A 227 -3.31 -20.74 7.43
CA GLY A 227 -4.72 -21.07 7.57
C GLY A 227 -5.61 -20.01 6.89
N PHE A 228 -5.37 -18.72 7.16
CA PHE A 228 -6.06 -17.61 6.47
C PHE A 228 -5.87 -17.71 4.95
N ALA A 229 -4.62 -17.88 4.51
CA ALA A 229 -4.28 -17.98 3.08
C ALA A 229 -5.01 -19.11 2.38
N THR A 230 -4.95 -20.31 2.98
CA THR A 230 -5.54 -21.51 2.40
C THR A 230 -7.05 -21.41 2.33
N HIS A 231 -7.69 -20.98 3.43
CA HIS A 231 -9.14 -20.81 3.47
C HIS A 231 -9.62 -19.76 2.47
N ALA A 232 -9.00 -18.58 2.47
CA ALA A 232 -9.36 -17.49 1.55
C ALA A 232 -9.21 -17.90 0.08
N ALA A 233 -8.12 -18.57 -0.27
CA ALA A 233 -7.88 -18.97 -1.65
C ALA A 233 -8.76 -20.13 -2.11
N ILE A 234 -8.98 -21.17 -1.28
CA ILE A 234 -9.74 -22.36 -1.67
C ILE A 234 -11.24 -22.10 -1.62
N HIS A 235 -11.74 -21.46 -0.57
CA HIS A 235 -13.18 -21.33 -0.31
C HIS A 235 -13.78 -20.02 -0.81
N ALA A 236 -13.00 -18.92 -0.81
CA ALA A 236 -13.45 -17.63 -1.30
C ALA A 236 -12.84 -17.23 -2.66
N ASN A 237 -12.04 -18.09 -3.28
CA ASN A 237 -11.34 -17.83 -4.55
C ASN A 237 -10.56 -16.50 -4.55
N THR A 238 -10.00 -16.15 -3.41
CA THR A 238 -9.28 -14.91 -3.14
C THR A 238 -7.83 -15.04 -3.60
N VAL A 239 -7.30 -14.08 -4.31
CA VAL A 239 -5.89 -14.07 -4.74
C VAL A 239 -5.00 -13.67 -3.56
N VAL A 240 -4.14 -14.60 -3.13
CA VAL A 240 -3.28 -14.44 -1.97
C VAL A 240 -1.81 -14.34 -2.37
N GLY A 241 -1.13 -13.27 -1.94
CA GLY A 241 0.32 -13.13 -2.01
C GLY A 241 0.98 -13.42 -0.66
N ILE A 242 2.02 -14.23 -0.63
CA ILE A 242 2.78 -14.56 0.58
C ILE A 242 4.25 -14.21 0.38
N PHE A 243 4.76 -13.27 1.17
CA PHE A 243 6.20 -13.05 1.33
C PHE A 243 6.71 -13.85 2.53
N SER A 244 7.49 -14.91 2.27
CA SER A 244 8.07 -15.76 3.29
C SER A 244 9.56 -15.46 3.43
N LEU A 245 9.94 -14.74 4.48
CA LEU A 245 11.31 -14.31 4.70
C LEU A 245 12.10 -15.30 5.58
N GLU A 246 11.39 -16.19 6.28
CA GLU A 246 11.97 -17.21 7.15
C GLU A 246 12.07 -18.58 6.47
N MET A 247 11.07 -18.92 5.66
CA MET A 247 10.93 -20.26 5.09
C MET A 247 10.96 -20.24 3.57
N SER A 248 11.59 -21.24 2.96
CA SER A 248 11.56 -21.41 1.51
C SER A 248 10.17 -21.83 0.98
N LYS A 249 9.88 -21.53 -0.30
CA LYS A 249 8.64 -21.94 -0.98
C LYS A 249 8.27 -23.41 -0.76
N PRO A 250 9.20 -24.39 -0.93
CA PRO A 250 8.87 -25.80 -0.69
C PRO A 250 8.44 -26.08 0.75
N GLN A 251 9.05 -25.40 1.74
CA GLN A 251 8.69 -25.58 3.15
C GLN A 251 7.29 -25.04 3.45
N ILE A 252 6.91 -23.91 2.86
CA ILE A 252 5.55 -23.34 2.97
C ILE A 252 4.54 -24.32 2.35
N VAL A 253 4.79 -24.79 1.14
CA VAL A 253 3.90 -25.73 0.44
C VAL A 253 3.75 -27.02 1.22
N LEU A 254 4.83 -27.59 1.77
CA LEU A 254 4.76 -28.79 2.60
C LEU A 254 3.92 -28.58 3.87
N ARG A 255 3.99 -27.38 4.51
CA ARG A 255 3.13 -27.06 5.66
C ARG A 255 1.66 -26.95 5.26
N MET A 256 1.37 -26.29 4.13
CA MET A 256 0.00 -26.19 3.62
C MET A 256 -0.56 -27.57 3.29
N LEU A 257 0.22 -28.44 2.63
CA LEU A 257 -0.16 -29.81 2.33
C LEU A 257 -0.42 -30.63 3.61
N ALA A 258 0.47 -30.57 4.59
CA ALA A 258 0.31 -31.27 5.88
C ALA A 258 -0.98 -30.84 6.59
N SER A 259 -1.24 -29.53 6.63
CA SER A 259 -2.42 -28.94 7.23
C SER A 259 -3.71 -29.31 6.50
N GLU A 260 -3.72 -29.21 5.16
CA GLU A 260 -4.92 -29.45 4.35
C GLU A 260 -5.26 -30.95 4.24
N ALA A 261 -4.23 -31.81 4.11
CA ALA A 261 -4.38 -33.26 4.06
C ALA A 261 -4.60 -33.88 5.45
N ARG A 262 -4.38 -33.16 6.54
CA ARG A 262 -4.31 -33.71 7.92
C ARG A 262 -3.31 -34.85 8.02
N VAL A 263 -2.13 -34.68 7.43
CA VAL A 263 -1.03 -35.64 7.47
C VAL A 263 0.05 -35.09 8.40
N ASP A 264 0.62 -36.03 9.20
CA ASP A 264 1.66 -35.66 10.16
C ASP A 264 2.85 -34.94 9.47
N SER A 265 3.13 -33.72 9.87
CA SER A 265 4.18 -32.89 9.27
C SER A 265 5.59 -33.49 9.43
N HIS A 266 5.83 -34.24 10.51
CA HIS A 266 7.09 -34.96 10.71
C HIS A 266 7.19 -36.18 9.77
N ALA A 267 6.09 -36.96 9.62
CA ALA A 267 6.03 -38.10 8.70
C ALA A 267 6.23 -37.60 7.24
N LEU A 268 5.62 -36.46 6.87
CA LEU A 268 5.79 -35.87 5.55
C LEU A 268 7.25 -35.46 5.29
N ARG A 269 7.90 -34.82 6.27
CA ARG A 269 9.31 -34.40 6.16
C ARG A 269 10.29 -35.56 6.10
N THR A 270 10.01 -36.67 6.81
CA THR A 270 10.88 -37.83 6.89
C THR A 270 10.58 -38.89 5.82
N GLY A 271 9.53 -38.69 5.02
CA GLY A 271 9.09 -39.65 4.01
C GLY A 271 8.43 -40.92 4.57
N LYS A 272 8.11 -40.94 5.89
CA LYS A 272 7.48 -42.09 6.55
C LYS A 272 5.97 -42.00 6.47
N LEU A 273 5.42 -42.10 5.23
CA LEU A 273 4.01 -41.96 4.92
C LEU A 273 3.36 -43.36 4.76
N GLN A 274 2.11 -43.46 5.22
CA GLN A 274 1.25 -44.64 4.99
C GLN A 274 0.54 -44.50 3.63
N LYS A 275 -0.09 -45.60 3.16
CA LYS A 275 -0.83 -45.54 1.87
C LYS A 275 -1.96 -44.55 1.88
N GLU A 276 -2.68 -44.46 2.99
CA GLU A 276 -3.79 -43.53 3.20
C GLU A 276 -3.34 -42.06 3.18
N ASP A 277 -2.11 -41.79 3.64
CA ASP A 277 -1.54 -40.42 3.63
C ASP A 277 -1.32 -39.94 2.21
N TRP A 278 -0.85 -40.83 1.31
CA TRP A 278 -0.65 -40.50 -0.11
C TRP A 278 -1.95 -40.10 -0.81
N TRP A 279 -3.05 -40.78 -0.49
CA TRP A 279 -4.34 -40.40 -1.05
C TRP A 279 -4.81 -39.01 -0.57
N ARG A 280 -4.75 -38.75 0.75
CA ARG A 280 -5.10 -37.49 1.33
C ARG A 280 -4.22 -36.35 0.80
N LEU A 281 -2.92 -36.60 0.62
CA LEU A 281 -1.99 -35.64 0.04
C LEU A 281 -2.32 -35.34 -1.42
N ALA A 282 -2.67 -36.33 -2.22
CA ALA A 282 -3.04 -36.14 -3.61
C ALA A 282 -4.32 -35.28 -3.75
N GLU A 283 -5.31 -35.51 -2.89
CA GLU A 283 -6.54 -34.70 -2.85
C GLU A 283 -6.27 -33.27 -2.43
N ALA A 284 -5.50 -33.05 -1.37
CA ALA A 284 -5.10 -31.74 -0.90
C ALA A 284 -4.25 -30.97 -1.94
N ALA A 285 -3.34 -31.68 -2.62
CA ALA A 285 -2.54 -31.12 -3.70
C ALA A 285 -3.43 -30.61 -4.84
N GLY A 286 -4.45 -31.38 -5.25
CA GLY A 286 -5.39 -30.96 -6.29
C GLY A 286 -6.17 -29.70 -5.92
N ARG A 287 -6.58 -29.54 -4.64
CA ARG A 287 -7.22 -28.30 -4.17
C ARG A 287 -6.27 -27.11 -4.15
N LEU A 288 -5.04 -27.31 -3.66
CA LEU A 288 -4.02 -26.26 -3.58
C LEU A 288 -3.49 -25.83 -4.94
N GLU A 289 -3.40 -26.73 -5.91
CA GLU A 289 -2.97 -26.44 -7.28
C GLU A 289 -3.91 -25.45 -7.98
N LEU A 290 -5.20 -25.54 -7.70
CA LEU A 290 -6.21 -24.65 -8.26
C LEU A 290 -6.35 -23.33 -7.47
N ALA A 291 -5.80 -23.25 -6.25
CA ALA A 291 -5.90 -22.10 -5.40
C ALA A 291 -4.99 -20.96 -5.89
N PRO A 292 -5.48 -19.71 -6.01
CA PRO A 292 -4.70 -18.57 -6.49
C PRO A 292 -3.74 -18.04 -5.41
N ILE A 293 -2.75 -18.85 -4.99
CA ILE A 293 -1.75 -18.51 -3.99
C ILE A 293 -0.40 -18.31 -4.66
N TYR A 294 0.23 -17.18 -4.42
CA TYR A 294 1.53 -16.79 -4.97
C TYR A 294 2.54 -16.58 -3.83
N ILE A 295 3.69 -17.25 -3.89
CA ILE A 295 4.69 -17.26 -2.83
C ILE A 295 6.00 -16.65 -3.35
N ASP A 296 6.55 -15.70 -2.59
CA ASP A 296 7.88 -15.15 -2.78
C ASP A 296 8.73 -15.41 -1.53
N ASP A 297 9.90 -16.04 -1.69
CA ASP A 297 10.83 -16.37 -0.60
C ASP A 297 12.16 -15.62 -0.72
N THR A 298 12.14 -14.43 -1.33
CA THR A 298 13.31 -13.57 -1.43
C THR A 298 13.72 -13.09 -0.04
N GLY A 299 14.86 -13.56 0.46
CA GLY A 299 15.41 -13.14 1.76
C GLY A 299 15.91 -11.70 1.71
N GLY A 300 15.76 -10.97 2.84
CA GLY A 300 16.27 -9.60 2.97
C GLY A 300 15.60 -8.58 2.04
N ILE A 301 14.37 -8.84 1.63
CA ILE A 301 13.60 -7.94 0.74
C ILE A 301 13.31 -6.60 1.45
N THR A 302 13.51 -5.51 0.73
CA THR A 302 13.08 -4.19 1.18
C THR A 302 11.59 -3.97 0.97
N VAL A 303 10.98 -3.04 1.73
CA VAL A 303 9.56 -2.69 1.54
C VAL A 303 9.29 -2.19 0.12
N GLN A 304 10.25 -1.53 -0.51
CA GLN A 304 10.10 -1.02 -1.88
C GLN A 304 10.04 -2.16 -2.91
N GLN A 305 10.93 -3.13 -2.79
CA GLN A 305 10.91 -4.33 -3.66
C GLN A 305 9.62 -5.13 -3.46
N MET A 306 9.19 -5.31 -2.21
CA MET A 306 7.91 -5.94 -1.88
C MET A 306 6.74 -5.20 -2.52
N ARG A 307 6.73 -3.86 -2.43
CA ARG A 307 5.72 -2.99 -3.03
C ARG A 307 5.66 -3.15 -4.55
N GLY A 308 6.82 -3.19 -5.23
CA GLY A 308 6.89 -3.42 -6.68
C GLY A 308 6.29 -4.77 -7.08
N LYS A 309 6.70 -5.86 -6.38
CA LYS A 309 6.18 -7.22 -6.63
C LYS A 309 4.68 -7.34 -6.34
N ALA A 310 4.19 -6.75 -5.24
CA ALA A 310 2.78 -6.79 -4.87
C ALA A 310 1.91 -6.02 -5.88
N ARG A 311 2.36 -4.86 -6.37
CA ARG A 311 1.68 -4.10 -7.44
C ARG A 311 1.59 -4.90 -8.73
N ARG A 312 2.69 -5.52 -9.12
CA ARG A 312 2.74 -6.36 -10.32
C ARG A 312 1.75 -7.53 -10.21
N LEU A 313 1.76 -8.24 -9.07
CA LEU A 313 0.83 -9.33 -8.82
C LEU A 313 -0.62 -8.84 -8.90
N LYS A 314 -0.93 -7.67 -8.30
CA LYS A 314 -2.27 -7.08 -8.35
C LYS A 314 -2.69 -6.72 -9.77
N ALA A 315 -1.79 -6.18 -10.59
CA ALA A 315 -2.08 -5.80 -11.97
C ALA A 315 -2.27 -7.00 -12.89
N GLU A 316 -1.50 -8.08 -12.71
CA GLU A 316 -1.49 -9.25 -13.61
C GLU A 316 -2.54 -10.32 -13.23
N LYS A 317 -2.78 -10.53 -11.94
CA LYS A 317 -3.60 -11.64 -11.42
C LYS A 317 -4.75 -11.19 -10.52
N GLY A 318 -4.72 -9.96 -10.07
CA GLY A 318 -5.48 -9.51 -8.91
C GLY A 318 -4.72 -9.84 -7.62
N LEU A 319 -4.98 -9.10 -6.56
CA LEU A 319 -4.45 -9.37 -5.22
C LEU A 319 -5.49 -8.90 -4.22
N ASP A 320 -5.92 -9.80 -3.35
CA ASP A 320 -6.97 -9.55 -2.37
C ASP A 320 -6.49 -9.72 -0.93
N LEU A 321 -5.40 -10.46 -0.70
CA LEU A 321 -4.77 -10.64 0.60
C LEU A 321 -3.25 -10.71 0.43
N LEU A 322 -2.52 -9.96 1.27
CA LEU A 322 -1.06 -10.02 1.34
C LEU A 322 -0.61 -10.49 2.73
N ILE A 323 0.27 -11.49 2.79
CA ILE A 323 0.84 -12.01 4.03
C ILE A 323 2.36 -11.81 4.02
N VAL A 324 2.93 -11.34 5.14
CA VAL A 324 4.36 -11.11 5.32
C VAL A 324 4.86 -11.87 6.56
N ASP A 325 5.71 -12.87 6.37
CA ASP A 325 6.27 -13.72 7.43
C ASP A 325 7.80 -13.61 7.46
N TYR A 326 8.39 -12.86 8.38
CA TYR A 326 7.90 -11.94 9.40
C TYR A 326 8.67 -10.60 9.33
N LEU A 327 8.11 -9.54 9.90
CA LEU A 327 8.58 -8.15 9.78
C LEU A 327 10.05 -7.95 10.13
N GLN A 328 10.54 -8.62 11.16
CA GLN A 328 11.89 -8.43 11.65
C GLN A 328 12.99 -9.00 10.74
N LEU A 329 12.65 -9.71 9.65
CA LEU A 329 13.62 -10.16 8.64
C LEU A 329 13.68 -9.23 7.42
N MET A 330 12.82 -8.22 7.35
CA MET A 330 12.89 -7.21 6.32
C MET A 330 14.10 -6.31 6.50
N GLN A 331 14.64 -5.82 5.39
CA GLN A 331 15.67 -4.79 5.40
C GLN A 331 15.03 -3.41 5.33
N GLY A 332 15.41 -2.57 6.27
CA GLY A 332 15.06 -1.15 6.26
C GLY A 332 15.99 -0.34 5.36
N ARG A 333 15.90 0.98 5.45
CA ARG A 333 16.85 1.89 4.80
C ARG A 333 18.22 1.79 5.47
N SER A 334 19.29 1.86 4.65
CA SER A 334 20.69 1.83 5.12
C SER A 334 21.05 2.95 6.11
N ASP A 335 20.23 3.99 6.24
CA ASP A 335 20.48 5.18 7.05
C ASP A 335 19.75 5.15 8.41
N SER A 336 19.14 4.02 8.82
CA SER A 336 18.43 3.96 10.10
C SER A 336 19.40 3.85 11.28
N GLU A 337 19.28 4.78 12.23
CA GLU A 337 20.15 4.88 13.42
C GLU A 337 19.93 3.73 14.43
N SER A 338 18.80 3.04 14.38
CA SER A 338 18.47 1.93 15.28
C SER A 338 17.51 0.92 14.65
N ARG A 339 17.58 -0.34 15.13
CA ARG A 339 16.63 -1.40 14.71
C ARG A 339 15.17 -1.04 15.00
N GLN A 340 14.92 -0.33 16.09
CA GLN A 340 13.58 0.15 16.43
C GLN A 340 13.03 1.13 15.40
N GLN A 341 13.86 2.04 14.90
CA GLN A 341 13.50 2.98 13.86
C GLN A 341 13.19 2.27 12.53
N GLU A 342 14.06 1.31 12.19
CA GLU A 342 13.88 0.50 10.98
C GLU A 342 12.54 -0.24 10.97
N ILE A 343 12.18 -0.91 12.06
CA ILE A 343 10.88 -1.60 12.19
C ILE A 343 9.72 -0.62 12.14
N SER A 344 9.87 0.58 12.70
CA SER A 344 8.87 1.65 12.65
C SER A 344 8.62 2.11 11.22
N ASP A 345 9.67 2.27 10.42
CA ASP A 345 9.56 2.66 9.02
C ASP A 345 8.96 1.56 8.15
N ILE A 346 9.29 0.29 8.44
CA ILE A 346 8.68 -0.88 7.80
C ILE A 346 7.18 -0.91 8.09
N SER A 347 6.76 -0.75 9.35
CA SER A 347 5.35 -0.77 9.75
C SER A 347 4.54 0.31 9.02
N ARG A 348 5.00 1.57 9.05
CA ARG A 348 4.36 2.68 8.32
C ARG A 348 4.26 2.40 6.83
N SER A 349 5.32 1.84 6.26
CA SER A 349 5.37 1.53 4.82
C SER A 349 4.41 0.40 4.44
N LEU A 350 4.23 -0.61 5.30
CA LEU A 350 3.24 -1.68 5.08
C LEU A 350 1.81 -1.17 5.22
N LYS A 351 1.53 -0.25 6.19
CA LYS A 351 0.22 0.41 6.27
C LYS A 351 -0.06 1.26 5.03
N ALA A 352 0.95 1.98 4.53
CA ALA A 352 0.83 2.73 3.28
C ALA A 352 0.56 1.79 2.08
N LEU A 353 1.24 0.63 2.03
CA LEU A 353 1.03 -0.39 1.00
C LEU A 353 -0.39 -0.96 1.04
N ALA A 354 -0.91 -1.29 2.23
CA ALA A 354 -2.28 -1.77 2.38
C ALA A 354 -3.31 -0.78 1.83
N LYS A 355 -3.15 0.52 2.15
CA LYS A 355 -4.01 1.59 1.63
C LYS A 355 -3.87 1.78 0.12
N GLU A 356 -2.65 1.79 -0.40
CA GLU A 356 -2.37 1.98 -1.82
C GLU A 356 -2.96 0.88 -2.68
N LEU A 357 -2.77 -0.36 -2.26
CA LEU A 357 -3.29 -1.52 -2.96
C LEU A 357 -4.77 -1.76 -2.67
N ASN A 358 -5.34 -1.12 -1.65
CA ASN A 358 -6.68 -1.41 -1.12
C ASN A 358 -6.84 -2.92 -0.86
N VAL A 359 -5.90 -3.51 -0.11
CA VAL A 359 -5.80 -4.93 0.21
C VAL A 359 -5.43 -5.07 1.69
N PRO A 360 -6.03 -6.01 2.46
CA PRO A 360 -5.54 -6.33 3.78
C PRO A 360 -4.11 -6.87 3.72
N VAL A 361 -3.26 -6.37 4.61
CA VAL A 361 -1.90 -6.85 4.80
C VAL A 361 -1.79 -7.49 6.17
N VAL A 362 -1.54 -8.81 6.21
CA VAL A 362 -1.28 -9.56 7.44
C VAL A 362 0.22 -9.68 7.64
N ALA A 363 0.73 -9.03 8.67
CA ALA A 363 2.14 -9.02 8.99
C ALA A 363 2.40 -9.82 10.27
N LEU A 364 3.28 -10.83 10.20
CA LEU A 364 3.67 -11.58 11.37
C LEU A 364 4.76 -10.86 12.14
N SER A 365 4.69 -10.90 13.46
CA SER A 365 5.67 -10.26 14.35
C SER A 365 6.08 -11.18 15.49
N GLN A 366 7.35 -11.17 15.83
CA GLN A 366 7.84 -11.86 17.01
C GLN A 366 7.81 -10.93 18.23
N LEU A 367 7.34 -11.45 19.36
CA LEU A 367 7.30 -10.70 20.61
C LEU A 367 8.63 -10.72 21.34
N SER A 368 8.86 -9.68 22.16
CA SER A 368 9.99 -9.60 23.07
C SER A 368 10.00 -10.77 24.07
N ARG A 369 11.20 -11.20 24.49
CA ARG A 369 11.37 -12.23 25.54
C ARG A 369 10.83 -11.80 26.90
N ALA A 370 10.61 -10.51 27.13
CA ALA A 370 10.06 -9.98 28.37
C ALA A 370 8.67 -10.57 28.73
N VAL A 371 7.91 -11.05 27.74
CA VAL A 371 6.64 -11.77 27.99
C VAL A 371 6.82 -12.97 28.89
N GLU A 372 7.90 -13.73 28.72
CA GLU A 372 8.17 -14.99 29.45
C GLU A 372 8.50 -14.76 30.94
N ALA A 373 8.86 -13.54 31.33
CA ALA A 373 9.12 -13.18 32.74
C ALA A 373 7.84 -12.96 33.55
N ARG A 374 6.67 -12.86 32.89
CA ARG A 374 5.37 -12.69 33.57
C ARG A 374 4.74 -14.02 33.96
N LYS A 375 3.88 -13.96 34.93
CA LYS A 375 3.07 -15.10 35.37
C LYS A 375 1.61 -14.67 35.49
N PRO A 376 0.70 -15.14 34.62
CA PRO A 376 0.94 -15.93 33.40
C PRO A 376 1.62 -15.09 32.27
N PRO A 377 2.32 -15.73 31.32
CA PRO A 377 3.05 -15.06 30.24
C PRO A 377 2.11 -14.67 29.08
N ILE A 378 1.00 -14.01 29.41
CA ILE A 378 0.01 -13.55 28.44
C ILE A 378 0.55 -12.31 27.70
N PRO A 379 0.54 -12.31 26.36
CA PRO A 379 0.98 -11.16 25.55
C PRO A 379 0.10 -9.93 25.74
N MET A 380 0.72 -8.74 25.65
CA MET A 380 0.06 -7.46 25.64
C MET A 380 0.71 -6.49 24.64
N LEU A 381 0.05 -5.39 24.29
CA LEU A 381 0.57 -4.42 23.30
C LEU A 381 1.98 -3.91 23.65
N ALA A 382 2.29 -3.74 24.92
CA ALA A 382 3.63 -3.35 25.37
C ALA A 382 4.75 -4.33 25.00
N ASP A 383 4.44 -5.58 24.64
CA ASP A 383 5.43 -6.58 24.24
C ASP A 383 5.89 -6.44 22.78
N LEU A 384 5.20 -5.59 22.03
CA LEU A 384 5.64 -5.09 20.72
C LEU A 384 6.69 -3.96 20.86
N ARG A 385 7.26 -3.73 22.06
CA ARG A 385 8.05 -2.54 22.44
C ARG A 385 9.32 -2.28 21.63
N GLU A 386 9.90 -3.26 20.98
CA GLU A 386 10.95 -2.99 19.98
C GLU A 386 10.37 -2.36 18.70
N SER A 387 9.05 -2.17 18.68
CA SER A 387 8.25 -1.77 17.54
C SER A 387 7.02 -0.95 17.97
N GLY A 388 7.18 0.04 18.85
CA GLY A 388 6.07 0.88 19.34
C GLY A 388 5.24 1.52 18.22
N ALA A 389 5.82 1.72 17.04
CA ALA A 389 5.12 2.16 15.85
C ALA A 389 4.16 1.09 15.28
N ILE A 390 4.46 -0.21 15.40
CA ILE A 390 3.54 -1.28 14.96
C ILE A 390 2.21 -1.15 15.68
N GLU A 391 2.24 -0.89 16.99
CA GLU A 391 1.02 -0.67 17.77
C GLU A 391 0.22 0.52 17.23
N GLN A 392 0.87 1.61 16.85
CA GLN A 392 0.18 2.81 16.34
C GLN A 392 -0.36 2.62 14.92
N ASP A 393 0.43 2.02 14.03
CA ASP A 393 0.14 1.90 12.61
C ASP A 393 -0.87 0.80 12.30
N ALA A 394 -0.86 -0.32 13.05
CA ALA A 394 -1.77 -1.44 12.85
C ALA A 394 -3.23 -1.05 13.13
N ASP A 395 -4.13 -1.54 12.30
CA ASP A 395 -5.58 -1.41 12.53
C ASP A 395 -6.09 -2.51 13.45
N VAL A 396 -5.53 -3.72 13.30
CA VAL A 396 -5.84 -4.89 14.13
C VAL A 396 -4.54 -5.49 14.65
N VAL A 397 -4.49 -5.80 15.95
CA VAL A 397 -3.38 -6.55 16.57
C VAL A 397 -3.94 -7.77 17.25
N MET A 398 -3.46 -8.94 16.83
CA MET A 398 -3.81 -10.24 17.37
C MET A 398 -2.59 -10.89 18.01
N PHE A 399 -2.73 -11.39 19.22
CA PHE A 399 -1.71 -12.22 19.88
C PHE A 399 -2.13 -13.68 19.89
N ILE A 400 -1.15 -14.55 19.70
CA ILE A 400 -1.34 -15.99 19.88
C ILE A 400 -0.69 -16.37 21.21
N TYR A 401 -1.47 -16.98 22.09
CA TYR A 401 -1.02 -17.52 23.37
C TYR A 401 -1.46 -18.97 23.51
N ARG A 402 -0.55 -19.84 23.88
CA ARG A 402 -0.78 -21.24 24.16
C ARG A 402 -0.19 -21.58 25.52
N GLU A 403 -1.04 -21.94 26.47
CA GLU A 403 -0.63 -22.26 27.83
C GLU A 403 0.22 -23.52 27.89
N ASP A 404 -0.15 -24.55 27.09
CA ASP A 404 0.54 -25.84 27.00
C ASP A 404 2.01 -25.77 26.54
N VAL A 405 2.43 -24.67 25.92
CA VAL A 405 3.84 -24.43 25.55
C VAL A 405 4.67 -24.02 26.78
N TYR A 406 4.05 -23.37 27.76
CA TYR A 406 4.72 -22.93 28.99
C TYR A 406 4.54 -23.91 30.15
N ASP A 407 3.39 -24.58 30.21
CA ASP A 407 3.06 -25.58 31.21
C ASP A 407 2.61 -26.91 30.58
N GLN A 408 3.48 -27.90 30.62
CA GLN A 408 3.19 -29.23 30.08
C GLN A 408 2.06 -29.96 30.78
N ASN A 409 1.72 -29.55 32.04
CA ASN A 409 0.64 -30.11 32.85
C ASN A 409 -0.68 -29.36 32.67
N SER A 410 -0.73 -28.33 31.81
CA SER A 410 -1.96 -27.58 31.55
C SER A 410 -3.10 -28.49 31.12
N GLU A 411 -4.30 -28.25 31.69
CA GLU A 411 -5.55 -28.90 31.27
C GLU A 411 -6.02 -28.41 29.89
N ARG A 412 -5.47 -27.28 29.40
CA ARG A 412 -5.82 -26.64 28.11
C ARG A 412 -4.89 -27.06 26.96
N LYS A 413 -4.58 -28.35 26.88
CA LYS A 413 -3.72 -28.88 25.80
C LYS A 413 -4.32 -28.66 24.43
N GLY A 414 -3.53 -28.10 23.53
CA GLY A 414 -3.95 -27.78 22.15
C GLY A 414 -4.86 -26.58 22.04
N ILE A 415 -5.25 -25.92 23.15
CA ILE A 415 -6.05 -24.68 23.09
C ILE A 415 -5.10 -23.49 22.90
N ALA A 416 -5.41 -22.72 21.86
CA ALA A 416 -4.72 -21.46 21.55
C ALA A 416 -5.67 -20.28 21.74
N ASP A 417 -5.30 -19.35 22.58
CA ASP A 417 -6.01 -18.09 22.72
C ASP A 417 -5.54 -17.13 21.63
N ILE A 418 -6.48 -16.66 20.80
CA ILE A 418 -6.27 -15.58 19.86
C ILE A 418 -6.84 -14.32 20.49
N ILE A 419 -5.95 -13.43 20.91
CA ILE A 419 -6.30 -12.22 21.67
C ILE A 419 -6.26 -11.03 20.74
N VAL A 420 -7.43 -10.51 20.34
CA VAL A 420 -7.56 -9.26 19.59
C VAL A 420 -7.42 -8.12 20.58
N SER A 421 -6.22 -7.55 20.70
CA SER A 421 -5.90 -6.51 21.69
C SER A 421 -6.04 -5.10 21.16
N LYS A 422 -6.09 -4.94 19.82
CA LYS A 422 -6.40 -3.69 19.15
C LYS A 422 -7.29 -3.97 17.95
N HIS A 423 -8.34 -3.17 17.80
CA HIS A 423 -9.18 -3.15 16.61
C HIS A 423 -9.73 -1.73 16.44
N ARG A 424 -9.33 -1.02 15.36
CA ARG A 424 -9.73 0.38 15.13
C ARG A 424 -11.22 0.53 14.86
N ASN A 425 -11.80 -0.43 14.13
CA ASN A 425 -13.17 -0.35 13.60
C ASN A 425 -14.12 -1.40 14.20
N GLY A 426 -13.70 -2.09 15.27
CA GLY A 426 -14.50 -3.16 15.86
C GLY A 426 -14.14 -3.45 17.32
N PRO A 427 -14.75 -4.47 17.91
CA PRO A 427 -14.49 -4.87 19.28
C PRO A 427 -13.13 -5.54 19.43
N ILE A 428 -12.60 -5.50 20.63
CA ILE A 428 -11.48 -6.31 21.10
C ILE A 428 -12.02 -7.52 21.88
N GLY A 429 -11.24 -8.58 21.96
CA GLY A 429 -11.67 -9.76 22.68
C GLY A 429 -10.71 -10.93 22.56
N LYS A 430 -11.08 -12.04 23.18
CA LYS A 430 -10.32 -13.27 23.14
C LYS A 430 -11.21 -14.37 22.53
N LYS A 431 -10.66 -15.13 21.61
CA LYS A 431 -11.27 -16.31 21.01
C LYS A 431 -10.35 -17.50 21.14
N GLU A 432 -10.90 -18.66 21.26
CA GLU A 432 -10.15 -19.92 21.43
C GLU A 432 -10.21 -20.71 20.14
N LEU A 433 -9.04 -21.20 19.71
CA LEU A 433 -8.91 -22.13 18.60
C LEU A 433 -8.22 -23.40 19.08
N PHE A 434 -8.49 -24.52 18.41
CA PHE A 434 -7.77 -25.76 18.65
C PHE A 434 -6.55 -25.84 17.73
N PHE A 435 -5.36 -26.02 18.30
CA PHE A 435 -4.13 -26.20 17.55
C PHE A 435 -3.68 -27.64 17.54
N GLN A 436 -3.67 -28.24 16.38
CA GLN A 436 -3.19 -29.60 16.14
C GLN A 436 -1.71 -29.60 15.76
N ASP A 437 -0.82 -29.81 16.72
CA ASP A 437 0.64 -29.77 16.52
C ASP A 437 1.11 -30.71 15.38
N ARG A 438 0.53 -31.91 15.28
CA ARG A 438 0.88 -32.91 14.27
C ARG A 438 0.72 -32.40 12.84
N PHE A 439 -0.31 -31.60 12.60
CA PHE A 439 -0.66 -31.08 11.29
C PHE A 439 -0.28 -29.61 11.12
N ALA A 440 0.25 -28.99 12.19
CA ALA A 440 0.50 -27.55 12.29
C ALA A 440 -0.73 -26.71 11.87
N LYS A 441 -1.92 -27.14 12.28
CA LYS A 441 -3.22 -26.60 11.87
C LYS A 441 -4.00 -26.04 13.03
N PHE A 442 -4.61 -24.86 12.83
CA PHE A 442 -5.66 -24.33 13.71
C PHE A 442 -7.03 -24.78 13.20
N GLU A 443 -7.96 -24.99 14.10
CA GLU A 443 -9.37 -25.30 13.83
C GLU A 443 -10.25 -24.53 14.82
N SER A 444 -11.46 -24.16 14.38
CA SER A 444 -12.46 -23.60 15.29
C SER A 444 -12.89 -24.63 16.35
N LEU A 445 -13.06 -24.21 17.58
CA LEU A 445 -13.67 -25.04 18.62
C LEU A 445 -15.18 -25.09 18.35
N ASP A 446 -15.70 -26.27 18.09
CA ASP A 446 -17.13 -26.47 17.92
C ASP A 446 -17.79 -26.53 19.31
N LEU A 447 -18.18 -25.37 19.85
CA LEU A 447 -18.86 -25.25 21.14
C LEU A 447 -20.37 -25.51 21.04
N ARG A 448 -20.87 -26.00 19.88
CA ARG A 448 -22.29 -26.23 19.64
C ARG A 448 -22.79 -27.64 20.03
N GLU A 449 -21.90 -28.51 20.53
CA GLU A 449 -22.25 -29.79 21.11
C GLU A 449 -21.86 -29.86 22.59
N SER A 450 -22.64 -29.25 23.46
CA SER A 450 -22.75 -29.57 24.88
C SER A 450 -24.06 -29.10 25.46
#